data_0098ce01f4f81719089f18ba52650c9e
#
_entry.id   0098ce01f4f81719089f18ba52650c9e
#
_cell.length_a   1.000
_cell.length_b   1.000
_cell.length_c   1.000
_cell.angle_alpha   90.00
_cell.angle_beta   90.00
_cell.angle_gamma   90.00
#
_symmetry.space_group_name_H-M   'P 1'
#
loop_
_entity.id
_entity.type
_entity.pdbx_description
1 polymer ?
#
loop_
_entity_poly.entity_id
_entity_poly.type
_entity_poly.pdbx_seq_one_letter_code
_entity_poly.pdbx_strand_id
1 'polypeptide(L)'
;MKFIDEARIEVVAGHGGSGSASMRREKFIEFGGPDGGDGGRGGSVYAIADRNINTLVDYRFAKKHLAQNGEPGRGSDCYGKAGEDIELRMPVGTIIHDMDTNEVIADLTYHGQRLCLAKGGAGGWGNLHFKSSTNRAPRQKTSGLPGEEHKLRLELKVLADVGLLGMPNAGKSTLITAVSNARPKIADYPFTTLHPNLGVVRVGAERSFVIADI
;
A
#
# COMPACT_ATOMS: atom_id res chain seq x y z
N MET A 1 -23.76 0.82 -5.37
CA MET A 1 -22.42 1.33 -5.04
C MET A 1 -22.24 2.68 -5.69
N LYS A 2 -21.53 3.63 -5.05
CA LYS A 2 -21.14 4.87 -5.74
C LYS A 2 -19.85 4.60 -6.50
N PHE A 3 -19.75 5.03 -7.75
CA PHE A 3 -18.48 5.07 -8.47
C PHE A 3 -17.60 6.14 -7.80
N ILE A 4 -16.41 5.76 -7.40
CA ILE A 4 -15.46 6.64 -6.73
C ILE A 4 -14.15 6.56 -7.50
N ASP A 5 -13.77 7.69 -8.05
CA ASP A 5 -12.58 7.93 -8.85
C ASP A 5 -11.47 8.63 -8.06
N GLU A 6 -11.78 9.19 -6.91
CA GLU A 6 -10.82 9.84 -6.02
C GLU A 6 -10.94 9.31 -4.59
N ALA A 7 -9.82 8.98 -3.98
CA ALA A 7 -9.74 8.60 -2.58
C ALA A 7 -8.48 9.18 -1.94
N ARG A 8 -8.52 9.36 -0.61
CA ARG A 8 -7.38 9.80 0.19
C ARG A 8 -7.09 8.74 1.22
N ILE A 9 -5.83 8.30 1.25
CA ILE A 9 -5.37 7.27 2.18
C ILE A 9 -4.10 7.74 2.91
N GLU A 10 -3.87 7.15 4.07
CA GLU A 10 -2.63 7.24 4.83
C GLU A 10 -1.98 5.86 4.84
N VAL A 11 -0.76 5.78 4.39
CA VAL A 11 0.05 4.57 4.41
C VAL A 11 1.19 4.73 5.40
N VAL A 12 1.34 3.77 6.29
CA VAL A 12 2.37 3.76 7.32
C VAL A 12 3.10 2.43 7.24
N ALA A 13 4.37 2.47 6.90
CA ALA A 13 5.22 1.29 6.92
C ALA A 13 5.60 0.91 8.35
N GLY A 14 5.90 -0.35 8.58
CA GLY A 14 6.29 -0.85 9.89
C GLY A 14 7.64 -0.29 10.33
N HIS A 15 7.80 -0.03 11.62
CA HIS A 15 9.10 0.31 12.20
C HIS A 15 9.97 -0.94 12.32
N GLY A 16 11.28 -0.77 12.24
CA GLY A 16 12.23 -1.83 12.54
C GLY A 16 12.24 -2.18 14.02
N GLY A 17 12.41 -3.45 14.35
CA GLY A 17 12.61 -3.92 15.71
C GLY A 17 13.98 -3.47 16.25
N SER A 18 14.11 -3.26 17.57
CA SER A 18 15.39 -2.96 18.20
C SER A 18 16.28 -4.21 18.25
N GLY A 19 17.61 -4.03 18.14
CA GLY A 19 18.56 -5.08 18.47
C GLY A 19 18.55 -5.44 19.95
N SER A 20 19.19 -6.54 20.32
CA SER A 20 19.36 -7.02 21.69
C SER A 20 20.76 -6.75 22.21
N ALA A 21 20.91 -6.44 23.49
CA ALA A 21 22.20 -6.30 24.19
C ALA A 21 22.39 -7.42 25.21
N SER A 22 21.87 -8.61 24.92
CA SER A 22 22.00 -9.75 25.83
C SER A 22 23.44 -10.28 25.90
N MET A 23 23.72 -10.92 27.01
CA MET A 23 25.02 -11.60 27.27
C MET A 23 24.71 -13.06 27.53
N ARG A 24 25.50 -13.93 26.93
CA ARG A 24 25.39 -15.38 27.10
C ARG A 24 25.57 -15.74 28.59
N ARG A 25 24.64 -16.50 29.13
CA ARG A 25 24.65 -17.00 30.49
C ARG A 25 24.40 -18.51 30.46
N GLU A 26 25.42 -19.27 30.80
CA GLU A 26 25.32 -20.71 30.89
C GLU A 26 25.90 -21.22 32.22
N LYS A 27 25.50 -22.42 32.64
CA LYS A 27 26.06 -23.09 33.79
C LYS A 27 27.58 -23.26 33.56
N PHE A 28 28.40 -22.83 34.51
CA PHE A 28 29.86 -22.83 34.45
C PHE A 28 30.52 -21.82 33.47
N ILE A 29 29.75 -20.89 32.86
CA ILE A 29 30.32 -19.79 32.08
C ILE A 29 29.92 -18.48 32.76
N GLU A 30 30.78 -17.93 33.58
CA GLU A 30 30.51 -16.73 34.37
C GLU A 30 30.50 -15.46 33.54
N PHE A 31 31.34 -15.42 32.51
CA PHE A 31 31.50 -14.30 31.59
C PHE A 31 31.28 -14.73 30.13
N GLY A 32 30.06 -15.07 29.78
CA GLY A 32 29.72 -15.29 28.39
C GLY A 32 29.79 -13.98 27.56
N GLY A 33 30.25 -14.06 26.32
CA GLY A 33 30.34 -12.90 25.43
C GLY A 33 28.96 -12.34 25.05
N PRO A 34 28.94 -11.30 24.20
CA PRO A 34 27.69 -10.77 23.64
C PRO A 34 26.99 -11.85 22.81
N ASP A 35 25.69 -11.97 22.95
CA ASP A 35 24.83 -12.92 22.22
C ASP A 35 23.51 -12.32 21.76
N GLY A 36 23.42 -11.00 21.70
CA GLY A 36 22.22 -10.31 21.27
C GLY A 36 22.06 -10.32 19.76
N GLY A 37 20.92 -10.85 19.29
CA GLY A 37 20.53 -10.83 17.88
C GLY A 37 19.97 -9.48 17.41
N ASP A 38 19.88 -9.30 16.10
CA ASP A 38 19.36 -8.09 15.49
C ASP A 38 17.83 -8.05 15.52
N GLY A 39 17.25 -6.84 15.45
CA GLY A 39 15.84 -6.64 15.24
C GLY A 39 15.42 -6.95 13.80
N GLY A 40 14.18 -7.38 13.62
CA GLY A 40 13.58 -7.58 12.31
C GLY A 40 13.29 -6.26 11.60
N ARG A 41 13.31 -6.24 10.26
CA ARG A 41 12.82 -5.09 9.49
C ARG A 41 11.32 -4.90 9.67
N GLY A 42 10.83 -3.67 9.55
CA GLY A 42 9.41 -3.39 9.40
C GLY A 42 8.88 -3.81 8.04
N GLY A 43 7.59 -4.09 7.96
CA GLY A 43 6.88 -4.35 6.70
C GLY A 43 6.74 -3.10 5.86
N SER A 44 6.78 -3.25 4.55
CA SER A 44 6.57 -2.18 3.57
C SER A 44 5.14 -2.20 3.04
N VAL A 45 4.70 -1.07 2.48
CA VAL A 45 3.39 -0.92 1.83
C VAL A 45 3.59 -0.84 0.33
N TYR A 46 2.90 -1.70 -0.41
CA TYR A 46 2.98 -1.75 -1.88
C TYR A 46 1.61 -1.48 -2.49
N ALA A 47 1.60 -0.78 -3.62
CA ALA A 47 0.46 -0.73 -4.53
C ALA A 47 0.62 -1.81 -5.59
N ILE A 48 -0.49 -2.48 -5.94
CA ILE A 48 -0.55 -3.46 -7.05
C ILE A 48 -1.72 -3.10 -7.95
N ALA A 49 -1.44 -2.95 -9.24
CA ALA A 49 -2.46 -2.70 -10.24
C ALA A 49 -3.24 -3.99 -10.58
N ASP A 50 -4.56 -3.92 -10.44
CA ASP A 50 -5.47 -5.05 -10.76
C ASP A 50 -6.55 -4.61 -11.75
N ARG A 51 -6.61 -5.27 -12.92
CA ARG A 51 -7.63 -5.00 -13.95
C ARG A 51 -9.05 -5.45 -13.56
N ASN A 52 -9.18 -6.29 -12.54
CA ASN A 52 -10.49 -6.76 -12.10
C ASN A 52 -11.18 -5.76 -11.15
N ILE A 53 -10.45 -4.74 -10.71
CA ILE A 53 -10.95 -3.66 -9.85
C ILE A 53 -11.14 -2.41 -10.71
N ASN A 54 -12.36 -1.81 -10.67
CA ASN A 54 -12.71 -0.65 -11.49
C ASN A 54 -13.18 0.55 -10.65
N THR A 55 -12.92 0.56 -9.34
CA THR A 55 -13.34 1.64 -8.46
C THR A 55 -12.42 1.72 -7.23
N LEU A 56 -12.28 2.93 -6.69
CA LEU A 56 -11.54 3.19 -5.44
C LEU A 56 -12.45 3.20 -4.20
N VAL A 57 -13.64 2.55 -4.28
CA VAL A 57 -14.66 2.61 -3.21
C VAL A 57 -14.12 2.11 -1.87
N ASP A 58 -13.32 1.08 -1.86
CA ASP A 58 -12.79 0.46 -0.64
C ASP A 58 -11.85 1.43 0.12
N TYR A 59 -11.07 2.23 -0.62
CA TYR A 59 -10.16 3.23 -0.08
C TYR A 59 -10.87 4.47 0.50
N ARG A 60 -12.12 4.67 0.16
CA ARG A 60 -12.94 5.72 0.78
C ARG A 60 -13.30 5.36 2.22
N PHE A 61 -13.49 4.09 2.50
CA PHE A 61 -13.86 3.59 3.83
C PHE A 61 -12.61 3.25 4.65
N ALA A 62 -11.70 2.47 4.08
CA ALA A 62 -10.42 2.13 4.69
C ALA A 62 -9.37 3.19 4.34
N LYS A 63 -9.25 4.22 5.18
CA LYS A 63 -8.35 5.36 4.92
C LYS A 63 -6.93 5.14 5.43
N LYS A 64 -6.72 4.25 6.39
CA LYS A 64 -5.42 4.03 7.02
C LYS A 64 -4.95 2.60 6.81
N HIS A 65 -3.74 2.45 6.29
CA HIS A 65 -3.11 1.17 5.99
C HIS A 65 -1.76 1.09 6.70
N LEU A 66 -1.67 0.16 7.65
CA LEU A 66 -0.51 0.01 8.53
C LEU A 66 0.16 -1.33 8.25
N ALA A 67 1.45 -1.32 7.88
CA ALA A 67 2.24 -2.53 7.81
C ALA A 67 2.76 -2.93 9.20
N GLN A 68 3.11 -4.19 9.36
CA GLN A 68 3.55 -4.75 10.62
C GLN A 68 4.95 -4.27 10.99
N ASN A 69 5.17 -3.95 12.27
CA ASN A 69 6.50 -3.65 12.80
C ASN A 69 7.36 -4.91 12.85
N GLY A 70 8.68 -4.73 12.74
CA GLY A 70 9.64 -5.78 13.01
C GLY A 70 9.73 -6.11 14.50
N GLU A 71 9.92 -7.38 14.82
CA GLU A 71 10.13 -7.81 16.20
C GLU A 71 11.54 -7.43 16.70
N PRO A 72 11.71 -7.17 18.00
CA PRO A 72 13.03 -6.95 18.58
C PRO A 72 13.86 -8.25 18.55
N GLY A 73 15.17 -8.10 18.43
CA GLY A 73 16.10 -9.19 18.60
C GLY A 73 16.11 -9.71 20.03
N ARG A 74 16.51 -10.97 20.20
CA ARG A 74 16.55 -11.67 21.49
C ARG A 74 17.97 -12.16 21.79
N GLY A 75 18.18 -12.74 22.95
CA GLY A 75 19.41 -13.41 23.31
C GLY A 75 19.66 -14.67 22.48
N SER A 76 20.85 -15.28 22.65
CA SER A 76 21.27 -16.48 21.94
C SER A 76 21.31 -16.30 20.43
N ASP A 77 21.71 -15.10 19.99
CA ASP A 77 21.82 -14.70 18.56
C ASP A 77 20.51 -14.87 17.77
N CYS A 78 19.37 -14.74 18.47
CA CYS A 78 18.05 -14.86 17.83
C CYS A 78 17.62 -13.52 17.24
N TYR A 79 17.49 -13.49 15.91
CA TYR A 79 16.99 -12.34 15.17
C TYR A 79 15.48 -12.14 15.37
N GLY A 80 15.04 -10.88 15.39
CA GLY A 80 13.63 -10.56 15.39
C GLY A 80 12.96 -10.91 14.05
N LYS A 81 11.71 -11.37 14.09
CA LYS A 81 10.92 -11.64 12.86
C LYS A 81 10.72 -10.33 12.10
N ALA A 82 10.89 -10.36 10.78
CA ALA A 82 10.53 -9.24 9.92
C ALA A 82 9.01 -9.00 9.92
N GLY A 83 8.59 -7.75 9.91
CA GLY A 83 7.20 -7.38 9.72
C GLY A 83 6.70 -7.79 8.34
N GLU A 84 5.43 -8.15 8.25
CA GLU A 84 4.79 -8.54 7.01
C GLU A 84 4.49 -7.30 6.15
N ASP A 85 4.79 -7.40 4.85
CA ASP A 85 4.46 -6.38 3.87
C ASP A 85 2.96 -6.43 3.58
N ILE A 86 2.34 -5.29 3.28
CA ILE A 86 0.94 -5.22 2.83
C ILE A 86 0.87 -4.80 1.37
N GLU A 87 -0.11 -5.34 0.66
CA GLU A 87 -0.35 -5.08 -0.74
C GLU A 87 -1.73 -4.46 -0.93
N LEU A 88 -1.76 -3.24 -1.45
CA LEU A 88 -2.97 -2.47 -1.75
C LEU A 88 -3.32 -2.66 -3.23
N ARG A 89 -4.38 -3.40 -3.51
CA ARG A 89 -4.83 -3.64 -4.88
C ARG A 89 -5.64 -2.46 -5.38
N MET A 90 -5.19 -1.82 -6.43
CA MET A 90 -5.80 -0.64 -7.03
C MET A 90 -6.15 -0.90 -8.49
N PRO A 91 -7.15 -0.22 -9.06
CA PRO A 91 -7.45 -0.30 -10.49
C PRO A 91 -6.25 0.09 -11.35
N VAL A 92 -6.14 -0.52 -12.54
CA VAL A 92 -5.27 -0.01 -13.60
C VAL A 92 -5.75 1.39 -13.99
N GLY A 93 -4.83 2.32 -14.25
CA GLY A 93 -5.13 3.73 -14.51
C GLY A 93 -5.22 4.60 -13.25
N THR A 94 -4.86 4.07 -12.08
CA THR A 94 -4.78 4.86 -10.86
C THR A 94 -3.49 5.65 -10.82
N ILE A 95 -3.60 6.99 -10.67
CA ILE A 95 -2.49 7.88 -10.39
C ILE A 95 -2.42 8.10 -8.89
N ILE A 96 -1.23 8.02 -8.34
CA ILE A 96 -0.93 8.20 -6.92
C ILE A 96 -0.15 9.49 -6.74
N HIS A 97 -0.72 10.43 -6.01
CA HIS A 97 -0.10 11.70 -5.67
C HIS A 97 0.28 11.71 -4.18
N ASP A 98 1.44 12.27 -3.88
CA ASP A 98 1.78 12.68 -2.52
C ASP A 98 0.99 13.95 -2.17
N MET A 99 0.32 13.96 -1.01
CA MET A 99 -0.48 15.12 -0.59
C MET A 99 0.37 16.24 0.03
N ASP A 100 1.57 15.93 0.50
CA ASP A 100 2.46 16.91 1.13
C ASP A 100 3.27 17.67 0.07
N THR A 101 3.77 16.96 -0.96
CA THR A 101 4.54 17.57 -2.08
C THR A 101 3.69 17.90 -3.30
N ASN A 102 2.51 17.31 -3.40
CA ASN A 102 1.60 17.38 -4.55
C ASN A 102 2.20 16.79 -5.85
N GLU A 103 3.25 15.99 -5.74
CA GLU A 103 3.91 15.33 -6.84
C GLU A 103 3.25 13.99 -7.17
N VAL A 104 3.37 13.56 -8.44
CA VAL A 104 2.95 12.23 -8.87
C VAL A 104 4.03 11.23 -8.48
N ILE A 105 3.69 10.33 -7.55
CA ILE A 105 4.59 9.22 -7.16
C ILE A 105 4.57 8.13 -8.23
N ALA A 106 3.39 7.80 -8.74
CA ALA A 106 3.21 6.71 -9.69
C ALA A 106 1.94 6.84 -10.53
N ASP A 107 2.00 6.18 -11.71
CA ASP A 107 0.87 5.87 -12.57
C ASP A 107 0.83 4.35 -12.77
N LEU A 108 -0.26 3.71 -12.38
CA LEU A 108 -0.46 2.27 -12.49
C LEU A 108 -1.05 1.93 -13.85
N THR A 109 -0.19 1.71 -14.86
CA THR A 109 -0.59 1.61 -16.28
C THR A 109 -0.90 0.19 -16.75
N TYR A 110 -0.38 -0.84 -16.10
CA TYR A 110 -0.61 -2.23 -16.51
C TYR A 110 -0.86 -3.17 -15.33
N HIS A 111 -1.61 -4.22 -15.60
CA HIS A 111 -1.96 -5.24 -14.59
C HIS A 111 -0.73 -5.92 -14.00
N GLY A 112 -0.71 -6.08 -12.69
CA GLY A 112 0.40 -6.68 -11.94
C GLY A 112 1.58 -5.73 -11.68
N GLN A 113 1.51 -4.46 -12.12
CA GLN A 113 2.50 -3.46 -11.75
C GLN A 113 2.51 -3.29 -10.23
N ARG A 114 3.70 -3.46 -9.65
CA ARG A 114 3.92 -3.36 -8.20
C ARG A 114 4.85 -2.20 -7.89
N LEU A 115 4.45 -1.35 -6.97
CA LEU A 115 5.21 -0.17 -6.55
C LEU A 115 5.27 -0.10 -5.03
N CYS A 116 6.42 0.28 -4.48
CA CYS A 116 6.57 0.57 -3.06
C CYS A 116 6.06 2.00 -2.77
N LEU A 117 5.03 2.10 -1.91
CA LEU A 117 4.45 3.38 -1.47
C LEU A 117 5.12 3.91 -0.21
N ALA A 118 5.51 3.00 0.70
CA ALA A 118 6.20 3.34 1.93
C ALA A 118 7.12 2.18 2.33
N LYS A 119 8.39 2.48 2.58
CA LYS A 119 9.40 1.49 2.91
C LYS A 119 9.47 1.24 4.42
N GLY A 120 9.48 -0.03 4.82
CA GLY A 120 9.66 -0.43 6.20
C GLY A 120 11.03 -0.04 6.77
N GLY A 121 11.04 0.31 8.05
CA GLY A 121 12.25 0.67 8.77
C GLY A 121 13.21 -0.52 8.91
N ALA A 122 14.51 -0.29 8.81
CA ALA A 122 15.52 -1.31 9.03
C ALA A 122 15.57 -1.72 10.51
N GLY A 123 15.82 -3.00 10.77
CA GLY A 123 16.03 -3.53 12.12
C GLY A 123 17.30 -2.97 12.74
N GLY A 124 17.28 -2.83 14.06
CA GLY A 124 18.44 -2.39 14.84
C GLY A 124 19.44 -3.54 15.04
N TRP A 125 20.70 -3.21 15.17
CA TRP A 125 21.79 -4.16 15.41
C TRP A 125 21.86 -4.61 16.86
N GLY A 126 22.11 -5.90 17.05
CA GLY A 126 22.43 -6.48 18.33
C GLY A 126 23.88 -6.19 18.76
N ASN A 127 24.20 -6.50 20.02
CA ASN A 127 25.51 -6.21 20.56
C ASN A 127 26.66 -7.04 19.96
N LEU A 128 26.35 -8.14 19.25
CA LEU A 128 27.31 -8.92 18.48
C LEU A 128 28.09 -8.09 17.46
N HIS A 129 27.41 -7.16 16.78
CA HIS A 129 28.02 -6.28 15.77
C HIS A 129 29.07 -5.33 16.34
N PHE A 130 29.00 -5.01 17.64
CA PHE A 130 29.90 -4.07 18.31
C PHE A 130 31.09 -4.75 18.99
N LYS A 131 31.22 -6.09 18.85
CA LYS A 131 32.34 -6.85 19.39
C LYS A 131 33.60 -6.52 18.62
N SER A 132 34.66 -6.15 19.36
CA SER A 132 35.98 -5.85 18.81
C SER A 132 37.10 -6.42 19.70
N SER A 133 38.35 -6.34 19.25
CA SER A 133 39.51 -6.75 20.04
C SER A 133 39.66 -5.97 21.34
N THR A 134 39.28 -4.70 21.33
CA THR A 134 39.31 -3.79 22.48
C THR A 134 38.04 -3.83 23.32
N ASN A 135 36.87 -4.11 22.70
CA ASN A 135 35.58 -4.23 23.39
C ASN A 135 35.00 -5.64 23.18
N ARG A 136 35.39 -6.58 24.07
CA ARG A 136 34.95 -7.98 23.95
C ARG A 136 33.54 -8.25 24.49
N ALA A 137 32.97 -7.35 25.28
CA ALA A 137 31.67 -7.47 25.91
C ALA A 137 30.84 -6.20 25.75
N PRO A 138 30.50 -5.77 24.49
CA PRO A 138 29.74 -4.57 24.25
C PRO A 138 28.31 -4.72 24.79
N ARG A 139 27.82 -3.65 25.43
CA ARG A 139 26.42 -3.52 25.86
C ARG A 139 25.61 -2.59 24.95
N GLN A 140 26.24 -2.20 23.85
CA GLN A 140 25.61 -1.31 22.86
C GLN A 140 24.67 -2.10 21.96
N LYS A 141 23.56 -1.49 21.62
CA LYS A 141 22.61 -1.96 20.59
C LYS A 141 22.07 -0.74 19.86
N THR A 142 21.52 -0.91 18.69
CA THR A 142 20.78 0.16 18.01
C THR A 142 19.27 -0.08 18.07
N SER A 143 18.51 1.01 18.08
CA SER A 143 17.08 0.95 17.85
C SER A 143 16.83 0.65 16.37
N GLY A 144 15.70 0.03 16.05
CA GLY A 144 15.24 -0.02 14.68
C GLY A 144 14.91 1.37 14.14
N LEU A 145 15.01 1.53 12.83
CA LEU A 145 14.65 2.77 12.17
C LEU A 145 13.12 2.88 12.03
N PRO A 146 12.57 4.10 12.03
CA PRO A 146 11.16 4.30 11.73
C PRO A 146 10.85 3.88 10.29
N GLY A 147 9.64 3.39 10.04
CA GLY A 147 9.11 3.21 8.70
C GLY A 147 8.65 4.55 8.11
N GLU A 148 8.54 4.60 6.79
CA GLU A 148 8.05 5.77 6.07
C GLU A 148 6.53 5.92 6.23
N GLU A 149 6.07 7.17 6.26
CA GLU A 149 4.66 7.53 6.34
C GLU A 149 4.33 8.50 5.23
N HIS A 150 3.26 8.24 4.48
CA HIS A 150 2.80 9.12 3.40
C HIS A 150 1.29 9.28 3.43
N LYS A 151 0.83 10.50 3.13
CA LYS A 151 -0.57 10.81 2.85
C LYS A 151 -0.74 10.90 1.35
N LEU A 152 -1.55 10.00 0.79
CA LEU A 152 -1.67 9.82 -0.63
C LEU A 152 -3.08 10.18 -1.11
N ARG A 153 -3.14 10.85 -2.26
CA ARG A 153 -4.36 11.03 -3.04
C ARG A 153 -4.31 10.08 -4.22
N LEU A 154 -5.30 9.23 -4.30
CA LEU A 154 -5.52 8.30 -5.41
C LEU A 154 -6.51 8.94 -6.37
N GLU A 155 -6.19 8.96 -7.64
CA GLU A 155 -7.03 9.45 -8.72
C GLU A 155 -7.11 8.40 -9.81
N LEU A 156 -8.31 7.93 -10.12
CA LEU A 156 -8.53 6.93 -11.15
C LEU A 156 -8.87 7.62 -12.46
N LYS A 157 -7.98 7.50 -13.46
CA LYS A 157 -8.29 7.85 -14.84
C LYS A 157 -9.21 6.79 -15.43
N VAL A 158 -10.50 7.06 -15.44
CA VAL A 158 -11.47 6.13 -15.98
C VAL A 158 -11.55 6.28 -17.50
N LEU A 159 -11.16 5.21 -18.19
CA LEU A 159 -11.57 5.00 -19.57
C LEU A 159 -12.78 4.06 -19.52
N ALA A 160 -13.86 4.42 -20.24
CA ALA A 160 -15.00 3.52 -20.37
C ALA A 160 -14.60 2.31 -21.22
N ASP A 161 -14.97 1.11 -20.76
CA ASP A 161 -14.77 -0.14 -21.52
C ASP A 161 -15.76 -0.23 -22.69
N VAL A 162 -16.95 0.39 -22.52
CA VAL A 162 -18.04 0.35 -23.50
C VAL A 162 -18.64 1.75 -23.65
N GLY A 163 -18.72 2.26 -24.89
CA GLY A 163 -19.44 3.47 -25.24
C GLY A 163 -20.81 3.18 -25.83
N LEU A 164 -21.86 3.83 -25.33
CA LEU A 164 -23.18 3.79 -25.92
C LEU A 164 -23.36 4.94 -26.92
N LEU A 165 -23.50 4.59 -28.18
CA LEU A 165 -23.80 5.54 -29.27
C LEU A 165 -25.26 5.43 -29.68
N GLY A 166 -25.91 6.55 -29.93
CA GLY A 166 -27.28 6.56 -30.40
C GLY A 166 -27.92 7.95 -30.36
N MET A 167 -29.07 8.10 -30.99
CA MET A 167 -29.77 9.39 -31.05
C MET A 167 -30.19 9.92 -29.67
N PRO A 168 -30.31 11.23 -29.48
CA PRO A 168 -30.91 11.80 -28.27
C PRO A 168 -32.26 11.12 -27.98
N ASN A 169 -32.56 10.94 -26.69
CA ASN A 169 -33.78 10.29 -26.19
C ASN A 169 -34.01 8.82 -26.62
N ALA A 170 -32.99 8.13 -27.15
CA ALA A 170 -33.06 6.69 -27.48
C ALA A 170 -33.03 5.77 -26.24
N GLY A 171 -33.05 6.32 -25.01
CA GLY A 171 -33.08 5.55 -23.77
C GLY A 171 -31.69 5.11 -23.26
N LYS A 172 -30.60 5.64 -23.81
CA LYS A 172 -29.21 5.29 -23.41
C LYS A 172 -28.97 5.50 -21.91
N SER A 173 -29.28 6.69 -21.41
CA SER A 173 -29.09 7.03 -19.99
C SER A 173 -30.00 6.22 -19.07
N THR A 174 -31.22 5.87 -19.55
CA THR A 174 -32.12 4.96 -18.82
C THR A 174 -31.55 3.56 -18.75
N LEU A 175 -30.93 3.07 -19.84
CA LEU A 175 -30.24 1.77 -19.86
C LEU A 175 -29.11 1.76 -18.89
N ILE A 176 -28.22 2.77 -18.88
CA ILE A 176 -27.12 2.87 -17.92
C ILE A 176 -27.64 2.85 -16.48
N THR A 177 -28.71 3.59 -16.19
CA THR A 177 -29.30 3.62 -14.85
C THR A 177 -29.90 2.27 -14.45
N ALA A 178 -30.46 1.52 -15.40
CA ALA A 178 -31.07 0.21 -15.15
C ALA A 178 -30.00 -0.90 -14.91
N VAL A 179 -28.89 -0.88 -15.67
CA VAL A 179 -27.86 -1.93 -15.61
C VAL A 179 -26.71 -1.59 -14.64
N SER A 180 -26.55 -0.31 -14.28
CA SER A 180 -25.49 0.13 -13.39
C SER A 180 -25.82 -0.17 -11.93
N ASN A 181 -24.91 -0.82 -11.24
CA ASN A 181 -24.97 -1.03 -9.79
C ASN A 181 -24.58 0.23 -8.98
N ALA A 182 -24.13 1.28 -9.66
CA ALA A 182 -23.76 2.57 -9.08
C ALA A 182 -24.64 3.67 -9.69
N ARG A 183 -24.87 4.76 -8.95
CA ARG A 183 -25.48 5.95 -9.55
C ARG A 183 -24.54 6.49 -10.62
N PRO A 184 -25.03 6.73 -11.86
CA PRO A 184 -24.22 7.30 -12.92
C PRO A 184 -23.54 8.59 -12.46
N LYS A 185 -22.29 8.78 -12.85
CA LYS A 185 -21.49 9.98 -12.57
C LYS A 185 -21.15 10.65 -13.89
N ILE A 186 -21.23 11.98 -13.90
CA ILE A 186 -20.73 12.79 -15.01
C ILE A 186 -19.21 12.88 -14.86
N ALA A 187 -18.48 12.58 -15.92
CA ALA A 187 -17.03 12.68 -15.94
C ALA A 187 -16.55 13.68 -17.01
N ASP A 188 -15.49 14.41 -16.68
CA ASP A 188 -14.81 15.31 -17.60
C ASP A 188 -13.72 14.55 -18.36
N TYR A 189 -13.97 14.30 -19.64
CA TYR A 189 -12.95 13.78 -20.54
C TYR A 189 -12.36 14.91 -21.36
N PRO A 190 -11.03 15.08 -21.42
CA PRO A 190 -10.39 16.20 -22.10
C PRO A 190 -10.57 16.20 -23.62
N PHE A 191 -11.10 15.11 -24.18
CA PHE A 191 -11.34 14.91 -25.62
C PHE A 191 -12.83 14.89 -26.00
N THR A 192 -13.73 15.15 -25.05
CA THR A 192 -15.19 15.24 -25.31
C THR A 192 -15.71 16.63 -25.03
N THR A 193 -16.61 17.12 -25.87
CA THR A 193 -17.32 18.40 -25.66
C THR A 193 -18.51 18.27 -24.73
N LEU A 194 -18.91 17.04 -24.40
CA LEU A 194 -20.02 16.69 -23.53
C LEU A 194 -19.50 15.84 -22.36
N HIS A 195 -20.06 16.06 -21.18
CA HIS A 195 -19.75 15.29 -19.99
C HIS A 195 -20.52 13.96 -19.99
N PRO A 196 -19.89 12.82 -20.37
CA PRO A 196 -20.61 11.57 -20.46
C PRO A 196 -21.01 11.04 -19.08
N ASN A 197 -22.17 10.41 -19.01
CA ASN A 197 -22.61 9.69 -17.81
C ASN A 197 -21.92 8.33 -17.77
N LEU A 198 -21.23 8.03 -16.67
CA LEU A 198 -20.57 6.76 -16.43
C LEU A 198 -21.42 5.86 -15.56
N GLY A 199 -21.54 4.58 -15.94
CA GLY A 199 -22.16 3.54 -15.15
C GLY A 199 -21.21 2.35 -14.96
N VAL A 200 -21.25 1.70 -13.81
CA VAL A 200 -20.49 0.48 -13.55
C VAL A 200 -21.42 -0.71 -13.57
N VAL A 201 -21.19 -1.64 -14.47
CA VAL A 201 -21.92 -2.90 -14.58
C VAL A 201 -21.11 -4.02 -13.98
N ARG A 202 -21.71 -4.76 -13.06
CA ARG A 202 -21.08 -5.92 -12.42
C ARG A 202 -21.52 -7.20 -13.14
N VAL A 203 -20.55 -8.02 -13.54
CA VAL A 203 -20.78 -9.32 -14.16
C VAL A 203 -20.26 -10.41 -13.20
N GLY A 204 -21.16 -10.93 -12.38
CA GLY A 204 -20.81 -11.90 -11.35
C GLY A 204 -20.16 -11.26 -10.10
N ALA A 205 -19.43 -12.06 -9.33
CA ALA A 205 -18.87 -11.62 -8.04
C ALA A 205 -17.58 -10.79 -8.18
N GLU A 206 -16.78 -11.04 -9.23
CA GLU A 206 -15.40 -10.54 -9.32
C GLU A 206 -15.11 -9.64 -10.53
N ARG A 207 -16.06 -9.50 -11.45
CA ARG A 207 -15.84 -8.71 -12.68
C ARG A 207 -16.82 -7.56 -12.78
N SER A 208 -16.33 -6.39 -13.15
CA SER A 208 -17.12 -5.24 -13.49
C SER A 208 -16.52 -4.51 -14.69
N PHE A 209 -17.33 -3.75 -15.42
CA PHE A 209 -16.87 -2.90 -16.50
C PHE A 209 -17.61 -1.57 -16.47
N VAL A 210 -17.02 -0.55 -17.10
CA VAL A 210 -17.52 0.82 -17.12
C VAL A 210 -18.20 1.09 -18.47
N ILE A 211 -19.44 1.59 -18.43
CA ILE A 211 -20.19 2.06 -19.61
C ILE A 211 -20.25 3.57 -19.58
N ALA A 212 -19.98 4.21 -20.73
CA ALA A 212 -20.16 5.63 -20.94
C ALA A 212 -21.33 5.90 -21.92
N ASP A 213 -22.12 6.94 -21.64
CA ASP A 213 -23.10 7.54 -22.57
C ASP A 213 -22.36 8.65 -23.34
N ILE A 214 -22.05 8.39 -24.61
CA ILE A 214 -21.30 9.30 -25.49
C ILE A 214 -22.26 10.04 -26.43
#